data_39a7f7f57f274bd12df4f2e22f55bb1c
#
_entry.id   39a7f7f57f274bd12df4f2e22f55bb1c
#
_cell.length_a   1.000
_cell.length_b   1.000
_cell.length_c   1.000
_cell.angle_alpha   90.00
_cell.angle_beta   90.00
_cell.angle_gamma   90.00
#
_symmetry.space_group_name_H-M   'P 1'
#
loop_
_entity.id
_entity.type
_entity.pdbx_description
1 polymer ?
#
loop_
_entity_poly.entity_id
_entity_poly.type
_entity_poly.pdbx_seq_one_letter_code
_entity_poly.pdbx_strand_id
1 'polypeptide(L)'
;MLQLDRLVGLKGVFVIKGRSDGEETKKRIVQKAVQLFVQKGYGAVTMNEVCAAANVSKGSLYHHFPSKDELFLHVAEQDTEQWLAEWDSKKSGINGTEARLYALGEHYANDFQNPLIRAIEDYARIRSHSDEINQRLSQIYESASRACRELLQEGMDSGFLVQGDLEKYVVIVSGLLEGICRVSEITALAKAPEDIMKYYREAIHLLLQGMRTRSGG
;
A
#
# COMPACT_ATOMS: atom_id res chain seq x y z
N MET A 1 -14.32 13.66 -1.95
CA MET A 1 -13.59 14.63 -2.79
C MET A 1 -12.09 14.64 -2.49
N LEU A 2 -11.65 14.34 -1.27
CA LEU A 2 -10.22 14.27 -0.86
C LEU A 2 -9.47 13.01 -1.35
N GLN A 3 -10.15 11.96 -1.74
CA GLN A 3 -9.57 10.66 -2.10
C GLN A 3 -9.17 10.50 -3.56
N LEU A 4 -9.81 11.24 -4.45
CA LEU A 4 -9.36 11.31 -5.85
C LEU A 4 -8.00 12.05 -5.96
N ASP A 5 -7.69 12.93 -5.01
CA ASP A 5 -6.43 13.68 -5.03
C ASP A 5 -5.21 12.82 -4.68
N ARG A 6 -5.36 11.73 -3.89
CA ARG A 6 -4.25 10.80 -3.64
C ARG A 6 -3.91 9.98 -4.89
N LEU A 7 -4.93 9.49 -5.60
CA LEU A 7 -4.77 8.79 -6.88
C LEU A 7 -4.36 9.77 -8.01
N VAL A 8 -4.69 11.05 -7.89
CA VAL A 8 -4.31 12.13 -8.82
C VAL A 8 -3.02 12.85 -8.36
N GLY A 9 -2.62 12.67 -7.10
CA GLY A 9 -1.42 13.26 -6.47
C GLY A 9 -0.07 12.80 -7.06
N LEU A 10 -0.06 12.06 -8.16
CA LEU A 10 1.09 11.95 -9.09
C LEU A 10 1.53 13.33 -9.66
N LYS A 11 1.03 14.43 -9.10
CA LYS A 11 1.53 15.80 -9.31
C LYS A 11 2.69 16.14 -8.36
N GLY A 12 3.53 15.19 -8.02
CA GLY A 12 4.84 15.47 -7.44
C GLY A 12 5.70 16.14 -8.50
N VAL A 13 5.89 17.45 -8.39
CA VAL A 13 6.80 18.24 -9.21
C VAL A 13 8.22 17.69 -9.04
N PHE A 14 8.65 16.82 -9.94
CA PHE A 14 10.05 16.65 -10.25
C PHE A 14 10.33 17.40 -11.55
N VAL A 15 10.85 18.61 -11.42
CA VAL A 15 11.50 19.30 -12.55
C VAL A 15 12.80 18.57 -12.83
N ILE A 16 12.77 17.60 -13.75
CA ILE A 16 13.97 17.07 -14.38
C ILE A 16 13.93 17.47 -15.84
N LYS A 17 14.91 18.24 -16.24
CA LYS A 17 15.23 18.67 -17.59
C LYS A 17 15.39 17.44 -18.50
N GLY A 18 14.55 17.31 -19.54
CA GLY A 18 14.70 16.31 -20.60
C GLY A 18 14.03 14.95 -20.33
N ARG A 19 12.70 14.92 -20.07
CA ARG A 19 11.91 13.68 -20.17
C ARG A 19 11.69 13.34 -21.63
N SER A 20 12.05 12.10 -22.04
CA SER A 20 11.69 11.60 -23.35
C SER A 20 10.16 11.46 -23.47
N ASP A 21 9.60 11.64 -24.67
CA ASP A 21 8.16 11.43 -24.96
C ASP A 21 7.64 10.06 -24.48
N GLY A 22 8.54 9.07 -24.36
CA GLY A 22 8.27 7.73 -23.85
C GLY A 22 7.89 7.70 -22.38
N GLU A 23 8.62 8.41 -21.51
CA GLU A 23 8.34 8.45 -20.06
C GLU A 23 7.01 9.15 -19.78
N GLU A 24 6.70 10.23 -20.48
CA GLU A 24 5.43 10.92 -20.36
C GLU A 24 4.26 10.03 -20.81
N THR A 25 4.47 9.30 -21.91
CA THR A 25 3.49 8.33 -22.43
C THR A 25 3.27 7.19 -21.42
N LYS A 26 4.34 6.61 -20.86
CA LYS A 26 4.25 5.58 -19.81
C LYS A 26 3.44 6.09 -18.60
N LYS A 27 3.77 7.29 -18.12
CA LYS A 27 3.06 7.92 -16.99
C LYS A 27 1.56 8.10 -17.27
N ARG A 28 1.20 8.55 -18.47
CA ARG A 28 -0.20 8.72 -18.88
C ARG A 28 -0.93 7.38 -18.95
N ILE A 29 -0.29 6.32 -19.46
CA ILE A 29 -0.85 4.96 -19.49
C ILE A 29 -1.16 4.51 -18.06
N VAL A 30 -0.18 4.61 -17.13
CA VAL A 30 -0.33 4.20 -15.75
C VAL A 30 -1.46 4.95 -15.05
N GLN A 31 -1.51 6.29 -15.19
CA GLN A 31 -2.59 7.10 -14.59
C GLN A 31 -3.98 6.66 -15.05
N LYS A 32 -4.15 6.34 -16.34
CA LYS A 32 -5.44 5.88 -16.88
C LYS A 32 -5.75 4.44 -16.47
N ALA A 33 -4.74 3.58 -16.38
CA ALA A 33 -4.89 2.22 -15.89
C ALA A 33 -5.36 2.20 -14.44
N VAL A 34 -4.76 3.00 -13.54
CA VAL A 34 -5.21 3.16 -12.15
C VAL A 34 -6.69 3.49 -12.08
N GLN A 35 -7.14 4.51 -12.84
CA GLN A 35 -8.56 4.90 -12.88
C GLN A 35 -9.48 3.75 -13.29
N LEU A 36 -9.08 2.98 -14.31
CA LEU A 36 -9.86 1.84 -14.80
C LEU A 36 -9.88 0.68 -13.81
N PHE A 37 -8.73 0.33 -13.22
CA PHE A 37 -8.64 -0.75 -12.23
C PHE A 37 -9.45 -0.44 -10.97
N VAL A 38 -9.40 0.80 -10.51
CA VAL A 38 -10.21 1.28 -9.38
C VAL A 38 -11.71 1.19 -9.68
N GLN A 39 -12.14 1.58 -10.89
CA GLN A 39 -13.56 1.61 -11.24
C GLN A 39 -14.15 0.24 -11.52
N LYS A 40 -13.38 -0.66 -12.12
CA LYS A 40 -13.89 -1.92 -12.71
C LYS A 40 -13.27 -3.18 -12.10
N GLY A 41 -12.20 -3.05 -11.29
CA GLY A 41 -11.37 -4.17 -10.87
C GLY A 41 -10.48 -4.70 -12.00
N TYR A 42 -9.47 -5.51 -11.62
CA TYR A 42 -8.52 -6.09 -12.58
C TYR A 42 -9.21 -6.92 -13.67
N GLY A 43 -10.18 -7.78 -13.29
CA GLY A 43 -10.80 -8.74 -14.22
C GLY A 43 -11.51 -8.09 -15.42
N ALA A 44 -12.22 -6.99 -15.19
CA ALA A 44 -13.06 -6.32 -16.18
C ALA A 44 -12.31 -5.35 -17.10
N VAL A 45 -11.08 -4.93 -16.74
CA VAL A 45 -10.27 -4.01 -17.55
C VAL A 45 -9.59 -4.74 -18.70
N THR A 46 -9.62 -4.15 -19.89
CA THR A 46 -8.94 -4.63 -21.09
C THR A 46 -7.84 -3.66 -21.54
N MET A 47 -6.79 -4.19 -22.18
CA MET A 47 -5.71 -3.37 -22.76
C MET A 47 -6.23 -2.39 -23.81
N ASN A 48 -7.32 -2.74 -24.54
CA ASN A 48 -7.94 -1.83 -25.51
C ASN A 48 -8.59 -0.61 -24.82
N GLU A 49 -9.25 -0.79 -23.68
CA GLU A 49 -9.80 0.31 -22.89
C GLU A 49 -8.70 1.22 -22.36
N VAL A 50 -7.57 0.65 -21.93
CA VAL A 50 -6.40 1.43 -21.50
C VAL A 50 -5.85 2.26 -22.68
N CYS A 51 -5.72 1.67 -23.88
CA CYS A 51 -5.31 2.40 -25.08
C CYS A 51 -6.22 3.60 -25.35
N ALA A 52 -7.53 3.38 -25.34
CA ALA A 52 -8.52 4.43 -25.59
C ALA A 52 -8.45 5.53 -24.52
N ALA A 53 -8.41 5.15 -23.24
CA ALA A 53 -8.36 6.08 -22.12
C ALA A 53 -7.07 6.92 -22.10
N ALA A 54 -5.94 6.31 -22.41
CA ALA A 54 -4.63 6.96 -22.46
C ALA A 54 -4.35 7.70 -23.78
N ASN A 55 -5.23 7.56 -24.78
CA ASN A 55 -5.06 8.08 -26.13
C ASN A 55 -3.67 7.68 -26.71
N VAL A 56 -3.40 6.37 -26.72
CA VAL A 56 -2.17 5.79 -27.29
C VAL A 56 -2.51 4.67 -28.27
N SER A 57 -1.59 4.39 -29.20
CA SER A 57 -1.72 3.24 -30.08
C SER A 57 -1.47 1.92 -29.30
N LYS A 58 -2.02 0.79 -29.81
CA LYS A 58 -1.73 -0.53 -29.26
C LYS A 58 -0.23 -0.81 -29.22
N GLY A 59 0.48 -0.50 -30.31
CA GLY A 59 1.93 -0.68 -30.38
C GLY A 59 2.68 0.07 -29.27
N SER A 60 2.27 1.32 -29.00
CA SER A 60 2.85 2.11 -27.93
C SER A 60 2.55 1.52 -26.54
N LEU A 61 1.30 1.08 -26.29
CA LEU A 61 0.95 0.45 -25.01
C LEU A 61 1.75 -0.83 -24.77
N TYR A 62 1.77 -1.75 -25.75
CA TYR A 62 2.47 -3.04 -25.62
C TYR A 62 4.00 -2.90 -25.61
N HIS A 63 4.54 -1.81 -26.13
CA HIS A 63 5.96 -1.46 -25.97
C HIS A 63 6.30 -1.16 -24.51
N HIS A 64 5.42 -0.47 -23.76
CA HIS A 64 5.64 -0.14 -22.35
C HIS A 64 5.24 -1.27 -21.41
N PHE A 65 4.14 -1.97 -21.72
CA PHE A 65 3.55 -3.01 -20.88
C PHE A 65 3.13 -4.20 -21.75
N PRO A 66 3.93 -5.27 -21.77
CA PRO A 66 3.68 -6.44 -22.64
C PRO A 66 2.37 -7.16 -22.35
N SER A 67 1.84 -7.04 -21.12
CA SER A 67 0.58 -7.67 -20.70
C SER A 67 -0.21 -6.77 -19.74
N LYS A 68 -1.48 -7.18 -19.47
CA LYS A 68 -2.28 -6.55 -18.44
C LYS A 68 -1.72 -6.80 -17.05
N ASP A 69 -1.14 -7.97 -16.81
CA ASP A 69 -0.47 -8.32 -15.56
C ASP A 69 0.71 -7.38 -15.31
N GLU A 70 1.58 -7.17 -16.30
CA GLU A 70 2.71 -6.25 -16.19
C GLU A 70 2.29 -4.83 -15.85
N LEU A 71 1.24 -4.34 -16.50
CA LEU A 71 0.69 -3.03 -16.20
C LEU A 71 0.11 -2.97 -14.80
N PHE A 72 -0.63 -4.00 -14.38
CA PHE A 72 -1.28 -4.04 -13.06
C PHE A 72 -0.25 -4.13 -11.93
N LEU A 73 0.74 -5.03 -12.06
CA LEU A 73 1.82 -5.16 -11.08
C LEU A 73 2.63 -3.87 -10.95
N HIS A 74 2.92 -3.21 -12.08
CA HIS A 74 3.60 -1.91 -12.04
C HIS A 74 2.78 -0.84 -11.31
N VAL A 75 1.44 -0.84 -11.48
CA VAL A 75 0.54 0.04 -10.73
C VAL A 75 0.59 -0.27 -9.23
N ALA A 76 0.55 -1.54 -8.84
CA ALA A 76 0.61 -1.97 -7.44
C ALA A 76 1.96 -1.62 -6.79
N GLU A 77 3.06 -1.84 -7.49
CA GLU A 77 4.41 -1.47 -7.07
C GLU A 77 4.51 0.04 -6.79
N GLN A 78 4.02 0.87 -7.71
CA GLN A 78 4.04 2.33 -7.54
C GLN A 78 3.17 2.81 -6.39
N ASP A 79 2.01 2.20 -6.17
CA ASP A 79 1.15 2.54 -5.02
C ASP A 79 1.85 2.22 -3.69
N THR A 80 2.48 1.05 -3.60
CA THR A 80 3.27 0.64 -2.43
C THR A 80 4.47 1.58 -2.19
N GLU A 81 5.21 1.93 -3.24
CA GLU A 81 6.33 2.87 -3.14
C GLU A 81 5.89 4.26 -2.66
N GLN A 82 4.76 4.75 -3.16
CA GLN A 82 4.21 6.03 -2.74
C GLN A 82 3.77 5.99 -1.28
N TRP A 83 3.06 4.95 -0.87
CA TRP A 83 2.63 4.76 0.52
C TRP A 83 3.83 4.75 1.49
N LEU A 84 4.90 4.04 1.12
CA LEU A 84 6.15 4.01 1.90
C LEU A 84 6.84 5.37 1.96
N ALA A 85 6.89 6.11 0.85
CA ALA A 85 7.49 7.45 0.83
C ALA A 85 6.71 8.45 1.71
N GLU A 86 5.39 8.37 1.73
CA GLU A 86 4.52 9.14 2.61
C GLU A 86 4.77 8.78 4.09
N TRP A 87 4.91 7.47 4.37
CA TRP A 87 5.28 6.98 5.70
C TRP A 87 6.64 7.50 6.15
N ASP A 88 7.67 7.37 5.34
CA ASP A 88 9.03 7.81 5.67
C ASP A 88 9.08 9.32 5.95
N SER A 89 8.33 10.12 5.18
CA SER A 89 8.17 11.55 5.43
C SER A 89 7.49 11.82 6.77
N LYS A 90 6.40 11.12 7.07
CA LYS A 90 5.65 11.25 8.34
C LYS A 90 6.48 10.81 9.54
N LYS A 91 7.16 9.66 9.44
CA LYS A 91 7.99 9.07 10.49
C LYS A 91 9.12 9.99 10.93
N SER A 92 9.71 10.75 10.01
CA SER A 92 10.87 11.60 10.27
C SER A 92 10.62 12.69 11.32
N GLY A 93 9.38 13.15 11.47
CA GLY A 93 8.97 14.16 12.45
C GLY A 93 8.54 13.62 13.81
N ILE A 94 8.56 12.28 14.01
CA ILE A 94 8.00 11.64 15.21
C ILE A 94 9.13 11.00 16.02
N ASN A 95 9.19 11.32 17.33
CA ASN A 95 10.17 10.76 18.24
C ASN A 95 9.57 9.63 19.08
N GLY A 96 10.33 8.54 19.23
CA GLY A 96 10.01 7.40 20.08
C GLY A 96 9.15 6.33 19.38
N THR A 97 9.47 5.07 19.67
CA THR A 97 8.85 3.90 19.03
C THR A 97 7.33 3.83 19.27
N GLU A 98 6.88 4.15 20.49
CA GLU A 98 5.44 4.14 20.82
C GLU A 98 4.66 5.12 19.93
N ALA A 99 5.12 6.37 19.83
CA ALA A 99 4.45 7.39 19.02
C ALA A 99 4.47 7.02 17.52
N ARG A 100 5.57 6.44 17.05
CA ARG A 100 5.69 5.96 15.66
C ARG A 100 4.75 4.79 15.37
N LEU A 101 4.56 3.86 16.32
CA LEU A 101 3.60 2.75 16.16
C LEU A 101 2.17 3.25 16.04
N TYR A 102 1.75 4.22 16.89
CA TYR A 102 0.44 4.86 16.74
C TYR A 102 0.31 5.59 15.41
N ALA A 103 1.34 6.31 14.97
CA ALA A 103 1.36 7.01 13.70
C ALA A 103 1.31 6.04 12.51
N LEU A 104 1.91 4.85 12.61
CA LEU A 104 1.79 3.80 11.59
C LEU A 104 0.35 3.28 11.52
N GLY A 105 -0.30 3.01 12.65
CA GLY A 105 -1.72 2.64 12.68
C GLY A 105 -2.61 3.70 12.02
N GLU A 106 -2.36 4.98 12.29
CA GLU A 106 -3.05 6.10 11.63
C GLU A 106 -2.74 6.18 10.13
N HIS A 107 -1.53 5.80 9.71
CA HIS A 107 -1.15 5.75 8.29
C HIS A 107 -1.92 4.66 7.55
N TYR A 108 -2.06 3.47 8.14
CA TYR A 108 -2.95 2.42 7.63
C TYR A 108 -4.42 2.88 7.59
N ALA A 109 -4.90 3.53 8.64
CA ALA A 109 -6.28 4.04 8.70
C ALA A 109 -6.60 5.04 7.58
N ASN A 110 -5.64 5.90 7.22
CA ASN A 110 -5.80 6.85 6.12
C ASN A 110 -5.85 6.16 4.74
N ASP A 111 -5.26 4.97 4.63
CA ASP A 111 -5.28 4.17 3.40
C ASP A 111 -6.51 3.25 3.28
N PHE A 112 -7.31 3.15 4.33
CA PHE A 112 -8.50 2.30 4.42
C PHE A 112 -9.44 2.42 3.21
N GLN A 113 -9.58 3.62 2.66
CA GLN A 113 -10.47 3.86 1.53
C GLN A 113 -9.73 3.84 0.18
N ASN A 114 -8.47 3.45 0.11
CA ASN A 114 -7.77 3.32 -1.17
C ASN A 114 -8.40 2.18 -1.99
N PRO A 115 -9.16 2.49 -3.05
CA PRO A 115 -9.91 1.48 -3.79
C PRO A 115 -8.99 0.55 -4.61
N LEU A 116 -7.72 0.93 -4.79
CA LEU A 116 -6.73 0.10 -5.48
C LEU A 116 -6.33 -1.11 -4.65
N ILE A 117 -6.31 -1.01 -3.31
CA ILE A 117 -6.01 -2.13 -2.41
C ILE A 117 -6.95 -3.30 -2.69
N ARG A 118 -8.26 -3.04 -2.83
CA ARG A 118 -9.23 -4.10 -3.16
C ARG A 118 -8.89 -4.79 -4.49
N ALA A 119 -8.52 -4.02 -5.51
CA ALA A 119 -8.14 -4.59 -6.80
C ALA A 119 -6.86 -5.43 -6.70
N ILE A 120 -5.89 -5.02 -5.86
CA ILE A 120 -4.65 -5.76 -5.60
C ILE A 120 -4.96 -7.06 -4.85
N GLU A 121 -5.78 -7.01 -3.81
CA GLU A 121 -6.19 -8.21 -3.07
C GLU A 121 -6.94 -9.22 -3.95
N ASP A 122 -7.88 -8.76 -4.77
CA ASP A 122 -8.63 -9.62 -5.68
C ASP A 122 -7.71 -10.26 -6.72
N TYR A 123 -6.74 -9.50 -7.24
CA TYR A 123 -5.72 -10.02 -8.14
C TYR A 123 -4.84 -11.08 -7.46
N ALA A 124 -4.34 -10.81 -6.25
CA ALA A 124 -3.50 -11.75 -5.51
C ALA A 124 -4.19 -13.08 -5.17
N ARG A 125 -5.53 -13.12 -5.16
CA ARG A 125 -6.32 -14.36 -4.94
C ARG A 125 -6.50 -15.23 -6.17
N ILE A 126 -6.08 -14.78 -7.36
CA ILE A 126 -6.14 -15.59 -8.57
C ILE A 126 -5.15 -16.75 -8.43
N ARG A 127 -5.66 -18.00 -8.47
CA ARG A 127 -4.85 -19.20 -8.23
C ARG A 127 -3.98 -19.65 -9.40
N SER A 128 -4.11 -19.04 -10.57
CA SER A 128 -3.44 -19.43 -11.81
C SER A 128 -2.31 -18.51 -12.25
N HIS A 129 -1.72 -17.77 -11.32
CA HIS A 129 -0.55 -16.94 -11.62
C HIS A 129 0.68 -17.80 -11.93
N SER A 130 1.54 -17.30 -12.82
CA SER A 130 2.89 -17.86 -13.01
C SER A 130 3.75 -17.65 -11.78
N ASP A 131 4.83 -18.43 -11.65
CA ASP A 131 5.78 -18.28 -10.55
C ASP A 131 6.41 -16.87 -10.53
N GLU A 132 6.64 -16.27 -11.69
CA GLU A 132 7.14 -14.90 -11.82
C GLU A 132 6.17 -13.87 -11.22
N ILE A 133 4.88 -13.99 -11.51
CA ILE A 133 3.84 -13.11 -10.94
C ILE A 133 3.76 -13.31 -9.43
N ASN A 134 3.77 -14.56 -8.96
CA ASN A 134 3.75 -14.87 -7.53
C ASN A 134 4.97 -14.28 -6.81
N GLN A 135 6.14 -14.34 -7.41
CA GLN A 135 7.35 -13.74 -6.86
C GLN A 135 7.23 -12.22 -6.75
N ARG A 136 6.70 -11.55 -7.77
CA ARG A 136 6.49 -10.09 -7.74
C ARG A 136 5.44 -9.68 -6.69
N LEU A 137 4.35 -10.44 -6.55
CA LEU A 137 3.37 -10.23 -5.48
C LEU A 137 4.00 -10.37 -4.09
N SER A 138 4.86 -11.37 -3.89
CA SER A 138 5.62 -11.52 -2.63
C SER A 138 6.52 -10.31 -2.37
N GLN A 139 7.21 -9.79 -3.38
CA GLN A 139 8.06 -8.61 -3.26
C GLN A 139 7.27 -7.35 -2.91
N ILE A 140 6.08 -7.17 -3.50
CA ILE A 140 5.17 -6.06 -3.16
C ILE A 140 4.77 -6.16 -1.68
N TYR A 141 4.39 -7.35 -1.21
CA TYR A 141 4.04 -7.58 0.20
C TYR A 141 5.23 -7.33 1.14
N GLU A 142 6.41 -7.84 0.81
CA GLU A 142 7.64 -7.60 1.57
C GLU A 142 7.96 -6.10 1.67
N SER A 143 7.79 -5.38 0.57
CA SER A 143 7.97 -3.92 0.55
C SER A 143 6.93 -3.21 1.42
N ALA A 144 5.65 -3.57 1.32
CA ALA A 144 4.58 -3.00 2.14
C ALA A 144 4.81 -3.23 3.64
N SER A 145 5.33 -4.42 4.02
CA SER A 145 5.63 -4.77 5.42
C SER A 145 6.88 -4.08 6.00
N ARG A 146 7.68 -3.40 5.16
CA ARG A 146 8.93 -2.74 5.58
C ARG A 146 8.72 -1.75 6.72
N ALA A 147 7.69 -0.92 6.65
CA ALA A 147 7.39 0.08 7.68
C ALA A 147 7.16 -0.55 9.06
N CYS A 148 6.41 -1.65 9.08
CA CYS A 148 6.17 -2.41 10.31
C CYS A 148 7.45 -3.08 10.82
N ARG A 149 8.21 -3.74 9.93
CA ARG A 149 9.47 -4.42 10.23
C ARG A 149 10.49 -3.49 10.89
N GLU A 150 10.72 -2.32 10.29
CA GLU A 150 11.67 -1.33 10.82
C GLU A 150 11.29 -0.85 12.23
N LEU A 151 10.01 -0.58 12.48
CA LEU A 151 9.57 -0.14 13.80
C LEU A 151 9.64 -1.23 14.87
N LEU A 152 9.31 -2.46 14.51
CA LEU A 152 9.42 -3.59 15.43
C LEU A 152 10.89 -3.85 15.77
N GLN A 153 11.78 -3.83 14.78
CA GLN A 153 13.22 -3.97 15.02
C GLN A 153 13.75 -2.85 15.91
N GLU A 154 13.45 -1.58 15.60
CA GLU A 154 13.82 -0.41 16.40
C GLU A 154 13.32 -0.55 17.86
N GLY A 155 12.08 -1.01 18.03
CA GLY A 155 11.50 -1.23 19.36
C GLY A 155 12.19 -2.31 20.15
N MET A 156 12.58 -3.41 19.52
CA MET A 156 13.35 -4.49 20.14
C MET A 156 14.78 -4.04 20.47
N ASP A 157 15.47 -3.37 19.55
CA ASP A 157 16.84 -2.90 19.71
C ASP A 157 16.97 -1.87 20.83
N SER A 158 15.97 -1.00 20.99
CA SER A 158 15.90 -0.02 22.07
C SER A 158 15.47 -0.60 23.42
N GLY A 159 15.05 -1.87 23.46
CA GLY A 159 14.47 -2.50 24.65
C GLY A 159 13.06 -2.02 25.00
N PHE A 160 12.41 -1.25 24.15
CA PHE A 160 11.02 -0.81 24.33
C PHE A 160 10.03 -1.97 24.11
N LEU A 161 10.29 -2.83 23.14
CA LEU A 161 9.52 -4.06 22.89
C LEU A 161 10.28 -5.29 23.39
N VAL A 162 9.55 -6.34 23.76
CA VAL A 162 10.11 -7.63 24.13
C VAL A 162 10.86 -8.24 22.94
N GLN A 163 11.99 -8.90 23.23
CA GLN A 163 12.73 -9.63 22.24
C GLN A 163 11.94 -10.85 21.73
N GLY A 164 12.04 -11.14 20.45
CA GLY A 164 11.34 -12.26 19.85
C GLY A 164 11.70 -12.47 18.39
N ASP A 165 10.93 -13.31 17.72
CA ASP A 165 11.06 -13.59 16.30
C ASP A 165 10.44 -12.43 15.48
N LEU A 166 11.31 -11.59 14.91
CA LEU A 166 10.89 -10.40 14.16
C LEU A 166 9.90 -10.75 13.05
N GLU A 167 10.16 -11.80 12.26
CA GLU A 167 9.31 -12.15 11.12
C GLU A 167 7.91 -12.58 11.57
N LYS A 168 7.81 -13.32 12.67
CA LYS A 168 6.50 -13.65 13.26
C LYS A 168 5.77 -12.40 13.72
N TYR A 169 6.48 -11.47 14.36
CA TYR A 169 5.86 -10.22 14.80
C TYR A 169 5.41 -9.36 13.63
N VAL A 170 6.19 -9.29 12.56
CA VAL A 170 5.80 -8.59 11.32
C VAL A 170 4.51 -9.17 10.77
N VAL A 171 4.42 -10.50 10.62
CA VAL A 171 3.19 -11.16 10.09
C VAL A 171 1.99 -10.91 11.02
N ILE A 172 2.18 -10.99 12.33
CA ILE A 172 1.08 -10.78 13.30
C ILE A 172 0.60 -9.33 13.26
N VAL A 173 1.52 -8.37 13.31
CA VAL A 173 1.18 -6.94 13.37
C VAL A 173 0.61 -6.45 12.04
N SER A 174 1.24 -6.77 10.91
CA SER A 174 0.72 -6.44 9.59
C SER A 174 -0.65 -7.08 9.36
N GLY A 175 -0.79 -8.38 9.68
CA GLY A 175 -2.07 -9.08 9.54
C GLY A 175 -3.19 -8.50 10.41
N LEU A 176 -2.87 -7.99 11.62
CA LEU A 176 -3.84 -7.28 12.45
C LEU A 176 -4.27 -5.96 11.79
N LEU A 177 -3.31 -5.15 11.34
CA LEU A 177 -3.58 -3.84 10.74
C LEU A 177 -4.35 -3.97 9.42
N GLU A 178 -3.95 -4.88 8.53
CA GLU A 178 -4.67 -5.18 7.29
C GLU A 178 -6.06 -5.78 7.57
N GLY A 179 -6.16 -6.66 8.57
CA GLY A 179 -7.42 -7.30 8.97
C GLY A 179 -8.47 -6.32 9.45
N ILE A 180 -8.10 -5.24 10.12
CA ILE A 180 -9.03 -4.18 10.56
C ILE A 180 -9.76 -3.59 9.37
N CYS A 181 -9.03 -3.24 8.31
CA CYS A 181 -9.60 -2.75 7.06
C CYS A 181 -10.66 -3.72 6.54
N ARG A 182 -10.27 -4.97 6.36
CA ARG A 182 -11.13 -6.01 5.78
C ARG A 182 -12.39 -6.30 6.60
N VAL A 183 -12.24 -6.44 7.92
CA VAL A 183 -13.38 -6.71 8.81
C VAL A 183 -14.34 -5.52 8.82
N SER A 184 -13.82 -4.31 8.87
CA SER A 184 -14.64 -3.09 8.89
C SER A 184 -15.47 -2.91 7.61
N GLU A 185 -14.90 -3.27 6.44
CA GLU A 185 -15.64 -3.27 5.18
C GLU A 185 -16.79 -4.30 5.16
N ILE A 186 -16.50 -5.54 5.56
CA ILE A 186 -17.49 -6.63 5.52
C ILE A 186 -18.64 -6.38 6.51
N THR A 187 -18.31 -5.87 7.69
CA THR A 187 -19.29 -5.73 8.79
C THR A 187 -20.01 -4.38 8.77
N ALA A 188 -19.58 -3.45 7.94
CA ALA A 188 -20.08 -2.07 7.92
C ALA A 188 -20.06 -1.39 9.30
N LEU A 189 -19.15 -1.82 10.20
CA LEU A 189 -19.01 -1.27 11.55
C LEU A 189 -18.43 0.14 11.54
N ALA A 190 -17.55 0.43 10.59
CA ALA A 190 -17.02 1.77 10.38
C ALA A 190 -17.92 2.54 9.42
N LYS A 191 -18.69 3.47 9.94
CA LYS A 191 -19.59 4.33 9.15
C LYS A 191 -18.90 5.63 8.72
N ALA A 192 -17.83 6.01 9.40
CA ALA A 192 -17.07 7.22 9.14
C ALA A 192 -15.55 6.93 9.24
N PRO A 193 -14.70 7.70 8.56
CA PRO A 193 -13.23 7.57 8.66
C PRO A 193 -12.71 7.62 10.10
N GLU A 194 -13.36 8.40 10.97
CA GLU A 194 -13.01 8.53 12.38
C GLU A 194 -13.23 7.22 13.17
N ASP A 195 -14.14 6.37 12.75
CA ASP A 195 -14.40 5.08 13.41
C ASP A 195 -13.24 4.11 13.12
N ILE A 196 -12.75 4.09 11.88
CA ILE A 196 -11.58 3.31 11.50
C ILE A 196 -10.35 3.73 12.30
N MET A 197 -10.11 5.03 12.44
CA MET A 197 -9.00 5.56 13.23
C MET A 197 -9.01 5.03 14.67
N LYS A 198 -10.19 4.95 15.30
CA LYS A 198 -10.34 4.40 16.66
C LYS A 198 -9.92 2.94 16.73
N TYR A 199 -10.32 2.10 15.75
CA TYR A 199 -9.94 0.70 15.73
C TYR A 199 -8.44 0.50 15.57
N TYR A 200 -7.79 1.26 14.70
CA TYR A 200 -6.34 1.20 14.54
C TYR A 200 -5.60 1.64 15.81
N ARG A 201 -6.05 2.71 16.47
CA ARG A 201 -5.46 3.16 17.73
C ARG A 201 -5.61 2.13 18.84
N GLU A 202 -6.80 1.53 18.96
CA GLU A 202 -7.04 0.46 19.94
C GLU A 202 -6.21 -0.78 19.65
N ALA A 203 -6.07 -1.18 18.39
CA ALA A 203 -5.22 -2.30 18.01
C ALA A 203 -3.76 -2.09 18.40
N ILE A 204 -3.20 -0.90 18.14
CA ILE A 204 -1.83 -0.56 18.58
C ILE A 204 -1.76 -0.56 20.11
N HIS A 205 -2.75 -0.04 20.80
CA HIS A 205 -2.80 -0.06 22.27
C HIS A 205 -2.74 -1.50 22.82
N LEU A 206 -3.57 -2.39 22.31
CA LEU A 206 -3.60 -3.80 22.71
C LEU A 206 -2.28 -4.52 22.40
N LEU A 207 -1.68 -4.27 21.23
CA LEU A 207 -0.36 -4.79 20.88
C LEU A 207 0.71 -4.35 21.89
N LEU A 208 0.73 -3.07 22.23
CA LEU A 208 1.69 -2.53 23.18
C LEU A 208 1.52 -3.09 24.58
N GLN A 209 0.31 -3.40 25.04
CA GLN A 209 0.10 -4.07 26.32
C GLN A 209 0.74 -5.46 26.39
N GLY A 210 0.77 -6.19 25.25
CA GLY A 210 1.37 -7.52 25.13
C GLY A 210 2.86 -7.53 24.81
N MET A 211 3.35 -6.55 24.07
CA MET A 211 4.70 -6.52 23.50
C MET A 211 5.66 -5.56 24.20
N ARG A 212 5.17 -4.64 25.02
CA ARG A 212 6.03 -3.71 25.77
C ARG A 212 6.80 -4.43 26.85
N THR A 213 8.09 -4.15 26.99
CA THR A 213 8.88 -4.64 28.13
C THR A 213 8.29 -4.10 29.42
N ARG A 214 8.04 -4.98 30.37
CA ARG A 214 7.65 -4.54 31.72
C ARG A 214 8.88 -3.94 32.38
N SER A 215 8.80 -2.67 32.79
CA SER A 215 9.81 -2.10 33.69
C SER A 215 9.87 -3.03 34.89
N GLY A 216 11.04 -3.63 35.13
CA GLY A 216 11.22 -4.55 36.27
C GLY A 216 10.77 -3.86 37.56
N GLY A 217 9.87 -4.53 38.28
CA GLY A 217 9.47 -4.13 39.62
C GLY A 217 10.60 -4.31 40.63
#